data_023437023a39359563194b0dfd405c73
#
_entry.id   023437023a39359563194b0dfd405c73
#
_cell.length_a   1.000
_cell.length_b   1.000
_cell.length_c   1.000
_cell.angle_alpha   90.00
_cell.angle_beta   90.00
_cell.angle_gamma   90.00
#
_symmetry.space_group_name_H-M   'P 1'
#
loop_
_entity.id
_entity.type
_entity.pdbx_description
1 polymer ?
#
loop_
_entity_poly.entity_id
_entity_poly.type
_entity_poly.pdbx_seq_one_letter_code
_entity_poly.pdbx_strand_id
1 'polypeptide(L)'
;DCRNSVVREETGSEIKNNEKIREDSPCLVKIPLFLGGFKKRSRYMKEYQNISHGFGPVYNRESRILILGSFPSVKSREQAFFYGHPRNRFWKVLAAVLKEDEPETVEEKKEMLLRRGVAVYDVIEQCSIIGSSDSSIKDVVPANLGIIVEASQIRKVYTNGKTAGKLYRKYQDKELNLPMEELPSTSPANAAYSLEKLTEIWSRAIVEV
;
A
#
# COMPACT_ATOMS: atom_id res chain seq x y z
N ASP A 1 28.86 -33.74 -35.49
CA ASP A 1 29.23 -35.06 -34.98
C ASP A 1 28.77 -35.20 -33.54
N CYS A 2 27.67 -35.89 -33.40
CA CYS A 2 27.49 -37.25 -32.92
C CYS A 2 27.91 -37.40 -31.43
N ARG A 3 27.18 -37.97 -30.51
CA ARG A 3 26.05 -38.94 -30.42
C ARG A 3 25.65 -39.04 -28.93
N ASN A 4 24.38 -39.09 -28.65
CA ASN A 4 23.64 -40.19 -27.99
C ASN A 4 24.33 -41.10 -26.99
N SER A 5 23.68 -41.26 -25.81
CA SER A 5 23.21 -42.52 -25.20
C SER A 5 22.59 -42.23 -23.84
N VAL A 6 21.30 -42.38 -23.62
CA VAL A 6 20.48 -43.56 -23.35
C VAL A 6 20.67 -44.14 -21.92
N VAL A 7 19.66 -43.87 -21.10
CA VAL A 7 18.84 -44.69 -20.13
C VAL A 7 19.57 -45.77 -19.32
N ARG A 8 19.31 -45.78 -18.01
CA ARG A 8 18.87 -46.98 -17.27
C ARG A 8 18.14 -46.63 -15.98
N GLU A 9 16.91 -47.10 -15.89
CA GLU A 9 16.16 -47.36 -14.67
C GLU A 9 16.85 -48.52 -13.92
N GLU A 10 16.82 -48.47 -12.59
CA GLU A 10 16.81 -49.70 -11.78
C GLU A 10 15.95 -49.48 -10.52
N THR A 11 15.07 -50.40 -10.38
CA THR A 11 14.05 -50.65 -9.39
C THR A 11 14.60 -51.29 -8.10
N GLY A 12 13.99 -51.00 -6.96
CA GLY A 12 13.66 -52.02 -5.94
C GLY A 12 14.48 -52.03 -4.67
N SER A 13 13.92 -51.82 -3.56
CA SER A 13 13.44 -52.83 -2.62
C SER A 13 13.14 -52.25 -1.23
N GLU A 14 12.03 -52.71 -0.71
CA GLU A 14 11.55 -52.56 0.67
C GLU A 14 12.53 -53.07 1.71
N ILE A 15 12.64 -52.36 2.85
CA ILE A 15 12.96 -53.02 4.12
C ILE A 15 12.04 -52.46 5.21
N LYS A 16 11.14 -53.34 5.64
CA LYS A 16 10.35 -53.22 6.88
C LYS A 16 11.32 -53.55 8.04
N ASN A 17 11.30 -52.72 9.07
CA ASN A 17 11.69 -53.17 10.39
C ASN A 17 10.71 -52.64 11.44
N ASN A 18 9.97 -53.59 11.96
CA ASN A 18 9.19 -53.51 13.20
C ASN A 18 10.15 -53.53 14.38
N GLU A 19 10.06 -52.58 15.28
CA GLU A 19 10.44 -52.79 16.67
C GLU A 19 9.37 -52.25 17.62
N LYS A 20 8.82 -53.22 18.34
CA LYS A 20 7.88 -53.16 19.43
C LYS A 20 8.67 -52.99 20.74
N ILE A 21 8.47 -51.91 21.48
CA ILE A 21 8.88 -51.83 22.88
C ILE A 21 7.81 -51.18 23.72
N ARG A 22 7.13 -52.05 24.46
CA ARG A 22 6.69 -52.05 25.86
C ARG A 22 6.08 -50.79 26.47
N GLU A 23 4.82 -51.03 26.83
CA GLU A 23 4.06 -50.36 27.89
C GLU A 23 4.75 -50.55 29.25
N ASP A 24 4.83 -49.47 30.04
CA ASP A 24 4.73 -49.52 31.50
C ASP A 24 4.12 -48.17 31.97
N SER A 25 2.91 -48.30 32.52
CA SER A 25 2.18 -47.33 33.38
C SER A 25 2.78 -47.38 34.80
N PRO A 26 2.32 -46.56 35.80
CA PRO A 26 1.43 -45.40 35.82
C PRO A 26 1.91 -44.26 36.73
N CYS A 27 1.41 -43.07 36.53
CA CYS A 27 1.19 -42.16 37.64
C CYS A 27 0.02 -41.20 37.32
N LEU A 28 -1.13 -41.55 37.84
CA LEU A 28 -2.35 -40.74 37.89
C LEU A 28 -2.15 -39.56 38.86
N VAL A 29 -1.85 -38.37 38.34
CA VAL A 29 -2.06 -37.15 39.10
C VAL A 29 -3.38 -36.52 38.61
N LYS A 30 -4.39 -36.58 39.46
CA LYS A 30 -5.67 -35.90 39.27
C LYS A 30 -5.43 -34.38 39.35
N ILE A 31 -5.55 -33.70 38.21
CA ILE A 31 -5.61 -32.24 38.16
C ILE A 31 -7.09 -31.86 38.22
N PRO A 32 -7.51 -30.96 39.12
CA PRO A 32 -8.93 -30.57 39.21
C PRO A 32 -9.32 -29.74 37.99
N LEU A 33 -10.45 -30.11 37.41
CA LEU A 33 -11.13 -29.38 36.31
C LEU A 33 -11.59 -28.02 36.86
N PHE A 34 -10.83 -26.95 36.58
CA PHE A 34 -11.30 -25.59 36.81
C PHE A 34 -11.97 -25.10 35.54
N LEU A 35 -13.29 -25.28 35.47
CA LEU A 35 -14.15 -24.65 34.46
C LEU A 35 -14.22 -23.15 34.77
N GLY A 36 -13.28 -22.40 34.22
CA GLY A 36 -13.29 -20.95 34.20
C GLY A 36 -13.00 -20.48 32.78
N GLY A 37 -14.06 -20.18 32.03
CA GLY A 37 -13.96 -19.67 30.67
C GLY A 37 -13.30 -18.30 30.59
N PHE A 38 -11.98 -18.25 30.62
CA PHE A 38 -11.24 -17.08 30.18
C PHE A 38 -11.22 -17.04 28.66
N LYS A 39 -12.18 -16.33 28.04
CA LYS A 39 -11.99 -15.79 26.70
C LYS A 39 -10.76 -14.88 26.76
N LYS A 40 -9.57 -15.43 26.50
CA LYS A 40 -8.39 -14.62 26.16
C LYS A 40 -8.74 -13.84 24.90
N ARG A 41 -9.24 -12.61 25.06
CA ARG A 41 -9.11 -11.59 24.03
C ARG A 41 -7.60 -11.43 23.83
N SER A 42 -7.07 -12.11 22.83
CA SER A 42 -5.73 -11.83 22.32
C SER A 42 -5.73 -10.35 21.92
N ARG A 43 -5.22 -9.51 22.80
CA ARG A 43 -4.89 -8.13 22.51
C ARG A 43 -3.67 -8.22 21.62
N TYR A 44 -3.87 -8.38 20.30
CA TYR A 44 -2.81 -8.13 19.34
C TYR A 44 -2.33 -6.70 19.60
N MET A 45 -1.24 -6.56 20.31
CA MET A 45 -0.56 -5.28 20.39
C MET A 45 -0.16 -4.95 18.96
N LYS A 46 -0.75 -3.90 18.42
CA LYS A 46 -0.37 -3.38 17.11
C LYS A 46 1.05 -2.84 17.25
N GLU A 47 2.01 -3.62 16.79
CA GLU A 47 3.43 -3.29 16.87
C GLU A 47 3.81 -2.38 15.70
N TYR A 48 4.81 -1.53 15.94
CA TYR A 48 5.45 -0.76 14.89
C TYR A 48 6.21 -1.68 13.95
N GLN A 49 6.05 -1.46 12.68
CA GLN A 49 6.79 -2.13 11.63
C GLN A 49 7.54 -1.07 10.84
N ASN A 50 8.83 -1.31 10.59
CA ASN A 50 9.62 -0.51 9.66
C ASN A 50 9.34 -1.04 8.25
N ILE A 51 8.79 -0.19 7.38
CA ILE A 51 8.27 -0.61 6.09
C ILE A 51 8.76 0.37 5.02
N SER A 52 9.26 -0.18 3.91
CA SER A 52 9.52 0.56 2.68
C SER A 52 8.29 0.59 1.78
N HIS A 53 8.20 1.58 0.89
CA HIS A 53 7.07 1.82 0.00
C HIS A 53 6.74 0.60 -0.88
N GLY A 54 7.76 -0.02 -1.47
CA GLY A 54 7.66 -1.31 -2.14
C GLY A 54 7.24 -1.27 -3.61
N PHE A 55 6.81 -0.12 -4.14
CA PHE A 55 6.51 0.08 -5.56
C PHE A 55 6.77 1.53 -5.97
N GLY A 56 7.07 1.76 -7.26
CA GLY A 56 7.48 3.07 -7.76
C GLY A 56 6.33 4.01 -8.09
N PRO A 57 6.64 5.28 -8.40
CA PRO A 57 5.68 6.27 -8.83
C PRO A 57 5.08 5.95 -10.21
N VAL A 58 3.88 6.47 -10.47
CA VAL A 58 3.29 6.51 -11.82
C VAL A 58 3.43 7.91 -12.37
N TYR A 59 4.19 8.09 -13.45
CA TYR A 59 4.36 9.35 -14.16
C TYR A 59 4.94 9.12 -15.55
N ASN A 60 4.88 10.13 -16.40
CA ASN A 60 5.58 10.19 -17.68
C ASN A 60 6.02 11.64 -17.96
N ARG A 61 6.63 11.86 -19.10
CA ARG A 61 7.10 13.20 -19.52
C ARG A 61 5.98 14.23 -19.66
N GLU A 62 4.76 13.77 -19.93
CA GLU A 62 3.57 14.61 -20.10
C GLU A 62 2.82 14.88 -18.78
N SER A 63 3.30 14.35 -17.67
CA SER A 63 2.68 14.58 -16.36
C SER A 63 2.82 16.05 -15.95
N ARG A 64 1.69 16.69 -15.65
CA ARG A 64 1.59 18.12 -15.35
C ARG A 64 1.25 18.40 -13.89
N ILE A 65 0.59 17.48 -13.22
CA ILE A 65 0.31 17.55 -11.78
C ILE A 65 0.80 16.29 -11.08
N LEU A 66 1.17 16.46 -9.81
CA LEU A 66 1.58 15.36 -8.93
C LEU A 66 0.60 15.27 -7.74
N ILE A 67 -0.05 14.14 -7.58
CA ILE A 67 -0.92 13.86 -6.43
C ILE A 67 -0.17 12.95 -5.47
N LEU A 68 -0.04 13.41 -4.22
CA LEU A 68 0.72 12.73 -3.19
C LEU A 68 -0.18 12.21 -2.06
N GLY A 69 -0.04 10.92 -1.72
CA GLY A 69 -0.46 10.38 -0.45
C GLY A 69 0.61 10.56 0.64
N SER A 70 0.34 10.07 1.85
CA SER A 70 1.30 10.03 2.95
C SER A 70 2.24 8.83 2.83
N PHE A 71 1.66 7.63 2.84
CA PHE A 71 2.31 6.33 2.75
C PHE A 71 1.28 5.26 2.36
N PRO A 72 1.66 4.20 1.61
CA PRO A 72 0.70 3.22 1.14
C PRO A 72 0.07 2.41 2.30
N SER A 73 -1.24 2.24 2.24
CA SER A 73 -1.98 1.38 3.16
C SER A 73 -1.56 -0.08 3.03
N VAL A 74 -1.90 -0.93 4.02
CA VAL A 74 -1.67 -2.38 3.93
C VAL A 74 -2.22 -2.96 2.62
N LYS A 75 -3.45 -2.57 2.24
CA LYS A 75 -4.07 -3.04 0.98
C LYS A 75 -3.36 -2.54 -0.28
N SER A 76 -2.84 -1.31 -0.25
CA SER A 76 -2.04 -0.77 -1.35
C SER A 76 -0.73 -1.54 -1.51
N ARG A 77 -0.08 -1.90 -0.40
CA ARG A 77 1.15 -2.70 -0.41
C ARG A 77 0.91 -4.14 -0.89
N GLU A 78 -0.20 -4.77 -0.48
CA GLU A 78 -0.60 -6.10 -0.96
C GLU A 78 -0.84 -6.14 -2.47
N GLN A 79 -1.38 -5.05 -3.04
CA GLN A 79 -1.66 -4.92 -4.47
C GLN A 79 -0.49 -4.33 -5.26
N ALA A 80 0.57 -3.88 -4.57
CA ALA A 80 1.67 -3.11 -5.13
C ALA A 80 1.19 -1.91 -5.98
N PHE A 81 0.09 -1.25 -5.54
CA PHE A 81 -0.49 -0.11 -6.25
C PHE A 81 -1.25 0.84 -5.33
N PHE A 82 -1.36 2.11 -5.76
CA PHE A 82 -1.93 3.21 -5.01
C PHE A 82 -3.42 3.04 -4.71
N TYR A 83 -3.83 3.48 -3.51
CA TYR A 83 -5.22 3.55 -3.07
C TYR A 83 -6.00 2.23 -3.23
N GLY A 84 -5.34 1.09 -2.97
CA GLY A 84 -5.88 -0.26 -3.18
C GLY A 84 -6.95 -0.71 -2.18
N HIS A 85 -7.27 0.07 -1.15
CA HIS A 85 -8.33 -0.29 -0.21
C HIS A 85 -9.72 -0.14 -0.88
N PRO A 86 -10.59 -1.19 -0.89
CA PRO A 86 -11.86 -1.19 -1.64
C PRO A 86 -12.81 -0.02 -1.32
N ARG A 87 -12.74 0.50 -0.10
CA ARG A 87 -13.55 1.65 0.33
C ARG A 87 -12.85 3.00 0.14
N ASN A 88 -11.65 3.03 -0.44
CA ASN A 88 -11.01 4.30 -0.77
C ASN A 88 -11.71 4.92 -1.99
N ARG A 89 -12.03 6.19 -1.90
CA ARG A 89 -12.79 6.90 -2.94
C ARG A 89 -11.91 7.57 -3.98
N PHE A 90 -10.59 7.37 -3.94
CA PHE A 90 -9.63 8.07 -4.80
C PHE A 90 -9.94 7.86 -6.29
N TRP A 91 -10.09 6.61 -6.73
CA TRP A 91 -10.31 6.30 -8.14
C TRP A 91 -11.65 6.84 -8.63
N LYS A 92 -12.71 6.74 -7.83
CA LYS A 92 -14.04 7.32 -8.13
C LYS A 92 -13.99 8.83 -8.25
N VAL A 93 -13.33 9.49 -7.29
CA VAL A 93 -13.19 10.96 -7.30
C VAL A 93 -12.36 11.39 -8.50
N LEU A 94 -11.20 10.78 -8.71
CA LEU A 94 -10.30 11.18 -9.79
C LEU A 94 -10.90 10.95 -11.18
N ALA A 95 -11.55 9.81 -11.42
CA ALA A 95 -12.25 9.53 -12.67
C ALA A 95 -13.33 10.60 -12.96
N ALA A 96 -14.16 10.92 -11.96
CA ALA A 96 -15.17 11.96 -12.10
C ALA A 96 -14.59 13.35 -12.38
N VAL A 97 -13.47 13.72 -11.71
CA VAL A 97 -12.74 14.97 -11.94
C VAL A 97 -12.19 15.04 -13.38
N LEU A 98 -11.64 13.93 -13.86
CA LEU A 98 -11.03 13.84 -15.19
C LEU A 98 -12.07 13.58 -16.30
N LYS A 99 -13.35 13.38 -15.96
CA LYS A 99 -14.46 13.03 -16.87
C LYS A 99 -14.15 11.74 -17.64
N GLU A 100 -13.69 10.75 -16.90
CA GLU A 100 -13.35 9.39 -17.37
C GLU A 100 -14.24 8.37 -16.66
N ASP A 101 -14.33 7.18 -17.21
CA ASP A 101 -14.94 6.04 -16.53
C ASP A 101 -14.08 5.59 -15.33
N GLU A 102 -14.69 5.03 -14.30
CA GLU A 102 -13.96 4.51 -13.14
C GLU A 102 -13.09 3.31 -13.57
N PRO A 103 -11.75 3.39 -13.45
CA PRO A 103 -10.87 2.29 -13.82
C PRO A 103 -10.93 1.15 -12.80
N GLU A 104 -11.05 -0.09 -13.27
CA GLU A 104 -11.14 -1.27 -12.43
C GLU A 104 -9.76 -1.92 -12.19
N THR A 105 -9.00 -2.11 -13.25
CA THR A 105 -7.68 -2.76 -13.21
C THR A 105 -6.54 -1.80 -12.91
N VAL A 106 -5.39 -2.33 -12.50
CA VAL A 106 -4.18 -1.52 -12.28
C VAL A 106 -3.70 -0.90 -13.59
N GLU A 107 -3.82 -1.62 -14.69
CA GLU A 107 -3.46 -1.19 -16.02
C GLU A 107 -4.31 0.01 -16.46
N GLU A 108 -5.63 -0.07 -16.34
CA GLU A 108 -6.56 1.02 -16.66
C GLU A 108 -6.28 2.26 -15.79
N LYS A 109 -5.99 2.06 -14.50
CA LYS A 109 -5.59 3.15 -13.59
C LYS A 109 -4.34 3.86 -14.05
N LYS A 110 -3.30 3.12 -14.45
CA LYS A 110 -2.07 3.68 -15.00
C LYS A 110 -2.32 4.43 -16.31
N GLU A 111 -3.07 3.82 -17.23
CA GLU A 111 -3.38 4.43 -18.52
C GLU A 111 -4.15 5.74 -18.35
N MET A 112 -5.18 5.77 -17.49
CA MET A 112 -5.94 6.97 -17.18
C MET A 112 -5.02 8.08 -16.63
N LEU A 113 -4.18 7.77 -15.65
CA LEU A 113 -3.24 8.75 -15.08
C LEU A 113 -2.32 9.34 -16.14
N LEU A 114 -1.64 8.47 -16.91
CA LEU A 114 -0.65 8.89 -17.90
C LEU A 114 -1.28 9.67 -19.06
N ARG A 115 -2.43 9.22 -19.56
CA ARG A 115 -3.19 9.90 -20.62
C ARG A 115 -3.66 11.28 -20.19
N ARG A 116 -3.99 11.45 -18.91
CA ARG A 116 -4.49 12.72 -18.37
C ARG A 116 -3.39 13.59 -17.73
N GLY A 117 -2.13 13.21 -17.87
CA GLY A 117 -1.01 14.00 -17.36
C GLY A 117 -0.97 14.10 -15.83
N VAL A 118 -1.44 13.08 -15.13
CA VAL A 118 -1.44 12.99 -13.67
C VAL A 118 -0.34 12.04 -13.21
N ALA A 119 0.56 12.54 -12.37
CA ALA A 119 1.50 11.70 -11.63
C ALA A 119 0.96 11.37 -10.24
N VAL A 120 1.26 10.17 -9.75
CA VAL A 120 0.87 9.72 -8.39
C VAL A 120 2.04 9.07 -7.69
N TYR A 121 2.27 9.49 -6.44
CA TYR A 121 3.21 8.88 -5.51
C TYR A 121 2.79 9.14 -4.05
N ASP A 122 3.70 8.85 -3.12
CA ASP A 122 3.56 9.18 -1.71
C ASP A 122 4.76 10.02 -1.23
N VAL A 123 4.58 10.78 -0.16
CA VAL A 123 5.64 11.66 0.39
C VAL A 123 6.74 10.84 1.07
N ILE A 124 6.40 9.64 1.55
CA ILE A 124 7.30 8.80 2.36
C ILE A 124 7.74 7.59 1.56
N GLU A 125 9.07 7.35 1.52
CA GLU A 125 9.67 6.14 0.99
C GLU A 125 9.74 5.02 2.03
N GLN A 126 10.05 5.37 3.30
CA GLN A 126 10.15 4.40 4.38
C GLN A 126 9.74 5.03 5.70
N CYS A 127 9.07 4.28 6.55
CA CYS A 127 8.74 4.72 7.91
C CYS A 127 8.47 3.55 8.86
N SER A 128 8.45 3.86 10.16
CA SER A 128 7.87 2.99 11.17
C SER A 128 6.39 3.34 11.35
N ILE A 129 5.51 2.35 11.17
CA ILE A 129 4.05 2.54 11.18
C ILE A 129 3.32 1.37 11.84
N ILE A 130 2.14 1.61 12.40
CA ILE A 130 1.23 0.59 12.90
C ILE A 130 0.09 0.39 11.89
N GLY A 131 0.14 -0.70 11.13
CA GLY A 131 -0.87 -1.03 10.12
C GLY A 131 -0.97 0.01 9.00
N SER A 132 -2.07 0.78 8.95
CA SER A 132 -2.30 1.89 8.01
C SER A 132 -2.65 3.18 8.74
N SER A 133 -2.20 3.35 9.99
CA SER A 133 -2.54 4.52 10.80
C SER A 133 -1.55 5.65 10.57
N ASP A 134 -1.93 6.64 9.79
CA ASP A 134 -1.12 7.84 9.53
C ASP A 134 -0.63 8.55 10.81
N SER A 135 -1.43 8.50 11.90
CA SER A 135 -1.05 9.08 13.19
C SER A 135 0.07 8.35 13.90
N SER A 136 0.40 7.12 13.48
CA SER A 136 1.49 6.32 14.03
C SER A 136 2.80 6.45 13.25
N ILE A 137 2.83 7.22 12.15
CA ILE A 137 4.02 7.39 11.32
C ILE A 137 5.14 8.05 12.11
N LYS A 138 6.33 7.41 12.13
CA LYS A 138 7.58 7.91 12.70
C LYS A 138 8.78 7.37 11.93
N ASP A 139 9.98 7.85 12.24
CA ASP A 139 11.25 7.43 11.62
C ASP A 139 11.18 7.54 10.09
N VAL A 140 10.72 8.70 9.60
CA VAL A 140 10.41 8.94 8.19
C VAL A 140 11.67 9.11 7.36
N VAL A 141 11.78 8.32 6.28
CA VAL A 141 12.65 8.57 5.13
C VAL A 141 11.76 9.13 4.02
N PRO A 142 11.95 10.39 3.61
CA PRO A 142 11.14 10.98 2.54
C PRO A 142 11.46 10.34 1.18
N ALA A 143 10.47 10.30 0.30
CA ALA A 143 10.65 9.87 -1.09
C ALA A 143 11.46 10.92 -1.88
N ASN A 144 12.25 10.46 -2.84
CA ASN A 144 12.93 11.38 -3.78
C ASN A 144 11.95 11.79 -4.88
N LEU A 145 11.20 12.87 -4.64
CA LEU A 145 10.23 13.41 -5.59
C LEU A 145 10.90 14.22 -6.72
N GLY A 146 12.14 14.65 -6.54
CA GLY A 146 12.91 15.38 -7.55
C GLY A 146 13.01 14.62 -8.87
N ILE A 147 13.21 13.30 -8.81
CA ILE A 147 13.26 12.43 -9.99
C ILE A 147 11.99 12.54 -10.85
N ILE A 148 10.82 12.65 -10.22
CA ILE A 148 9.53 12.75 -10.91
C ILE A 148 9.42 14.11 -11.57
N VAL A 149 9.76 15.18 -10.84
CA VAL A 149 9.66 16.57 -11.31
C VAL A 149 10.63 16.83 -12.46
N GLU A 150 11.88 16.37 -12.36
CA GLU A 150 12.90 16.53 -13.39
C GLU A 150 12.58 15.79 -14.69
N ALA A 151 11.90 14.64 -14.59
CA ALA A 151 11.56 13.79 -15.74
C ALA A 151 10.19 14.11 -16.36
N SER A 152 9.49 15.15 -15.89
CA SER A 152 8.13 15.49 -16.30
C SER A 152 7.91 17.00 -16.46
N GLN A 153 6.65 17.41 -16.67
CA GLN A 153 6.24 18.82 -16.77
C GLN A 153 5.39 19.26 -15.56
N ILE A 154 5.65 18.68 -14.38
CA ILE A 154 4.85 18.98 -13.19
C ILE A 154 4.98 20.46 -12.81
N ARG A 155 3.83 21.12 -12.66
CA ARG A 155 3.71 22.54 -12.30
C ARG A 155 3.03 22.74 -10.96
N LYS A 156 2.32 21.75 -10.46
CA LYS A 156 1.57 21.84 -9.20
C LYS A 156 1.51 20.47 -8.50
N VAL A 157 1.58 20.53 -7.18
CA VAL A 157 1.45 19.38 -6.31
C VAL A 157 0.12 19.44 -5.57
N TYR A 158 -0.57 18.31 -5.49
CA TYR A 158 -1.76 18.14 -4.66
C TYR A 158 -1.49 17.08 -3.60
N THR A 159 -1.89 17.32 -2.35
CA THR A 159 -1.76 16.34 -1.29
C THR A 159 -3.12 15.80 -0.90
N ASN A 160 -3.26 14.47 -0.89
CA ASN A 160 -4.50 13.78 -0.54
C ASN A 160 -4.63 13.66 0.98
N GLY A 161 -5.06 14.76 1.61
CA GLY A 161 -5.31 14.87 3.04
C GLY A 161 -4.22 15.58 3.83
N LYS A 162 -4.60 15.99 5.04
CA LYS A 162 -3.78 16.82 5.94
C LYS A 162 -2.44 16.18 6.32
N THR A 163 -2.38 14.86 6.47
CA THR A 163 -1.12 14.17 6.84
C THR A 163 -0.12 14.28 5.71
N ALA A 164 -0.52 13.98 4.47
CA ALA A 164 0.32 14.15 3.29
C ALA A 164 0.80 15.60 3.15
N GLY A 165 -0.10 16.59 3.33
CA GLY A 165 0.24 18.01 3.28
C GLY A 165 1.26 18.44 4.33
N LYS A 166 1.12 17.98 5.57
CA LYS A 166 2.09 18.27 6.65
C LYS A 166 3.46 17.66 6.36
N LEU A 167 3.49 16.42 5.87
CA LEU A 167 4.73 15.71 5.53
C LEU A 167 5.42 16.37 4.33
N TYR A 168 4.66 16.74 3.30
CA TYR A 168 5.19 17.48 2.15
C TYR A 168 5.87 18.78 2.58
N ARG A 169 5.19 19.64 3.34
CA ARG A 169 5.75 20.91 3.84
C ARG A 169 7.02 20.70 4.67
N LYS A 170 7.08 19.59 5.41
CA LYS A 170 8.23 19.29 6.26
C LYS A 170 9.45 18.81 5.48
N TYR A 171 9.26 18.00 4.44
CA TYR A 171 10.36 17.25 3.82
C TYR A 171 10.64 17.63 2.37
N GLN A 172 9.66 18.20 1.64
CA GLN A 172 9.73 18.36 0.19
C GLN A 172 9.59 19.80 -0.31
N ASP A 173 8.84 20.63 0.41
CA ASP A 173 8.39 21.95 -0.06
C ASP A 173 9.55 22.87 -0.48
N LYS A 174 10.61 22.90 0.34
CA LYS A 174 11.79 23.74 0.07
C LYS A 174 12.64 23.22 -1.09
N GLU A 175 12.64 21.91 -1.29
CA GLU A 175 13.45 21.26 -2.32
C GLU A 175 12.80 21.40 -3.70
N LEU A 176 11.50 21.13 -3.77
CA LEU A 176 10.77 21.14 -5.03
C LEU A 176 10.35 22.55 -5.47
N ASN A 177 10.08 23.44 -4.52
CA ASN A 177 9.64 24.82 -4.76
C ASN A 177 8.46 24.92 -5.76
N LEU A 178 7.50 24.01 -5.65
CA LEU A 178 6.29 23.96 -6.49
C LEU A 178 5.06 24.40 -5.70
N PRO A 179 4.09 25.09 -6.33
CA PRO A 179 2.80 25.35 -5.71
C PRO A 179 2.15 24.06 -5.21
N MET A 180 1.73 24.06 -3.95
CA MET A 180 1.07 22.90 -3.35
C MET A 180 -0.30 23.28 -2.79
N GLU A 181 -1.29 22.44 -3.06
CA GLU A 181 -2.64 22.53 -2.51
C GLU A 181 -3.05 21.26 -1.75
N GLU A 182 -3.58 21.44 -0.55
CA GLU A 182 -4.05 20.34 0.29
C GLU A 182 -5.53 20.06 0.02
N LEU A 183 -5.81 18.87 -0.50
CA LEU A 183 -7.16 18.39 -0.79
C LEU A 183 -7.70 17.52 0.36
N PRO A 184 -9.01 17.48 0.58
CA PRO A 184 -9.60 16.57 1.56
C PRO A 184 -9.32 15.12 1.19
N SER A 185 -8.95 14.33 2.21
CA SER A 185 -8.55 12.92 2.01
C SER A 185 -9.69 12.06 1.48
N THR A 186 -9.39 11.24 0.47
CA THR A 186 -10.29 10.23 -0.09
C THR A 186 -10.38 8.95 0.75
N SER A 187 -9.56 8.84 1.80
CA SER A 187 -9.54 7.70 2.72
C SER A 187 -10.93 7.45 3.33
N PRO A 188 -11.34 6.18 3.52
CA PRO A 188 -12.57 5.85 4.23
C PRO A 188 -12.58 6.33 5.70
N ALA A 189 -11.42 6.61 6.29
CA ALA A 189 -11.31 7.20 7.61
C ALA A 189 -11.80 8.65 7.66
N ASN A 190 -11.86 9.35 6.51
CA ASN A 190 -12.40 10.70 6.41
C ASN A 190 -13.92 10.65 6.19
N ALA A 191 -14.66 10.34 7.24
CA ALA A 191 -16.13 10.24 7.19
C ALA A 191 -16.85 11.58 7.05
N ALA A 192 -16.16 12.70 7.25
CA ALA A 192 -16.76 14.05 7.19
C ALA A 192 -17.15 14.50 5.76
N TYR A 193 -16.64 13.82 4.73
CA TYR A 193 -16.86 14.15 3.33
C TYR A 193 -17.56 13.01 2.60
N SER A 194 -18.71 13.28 1.96
CA SER A 194 -19.34 12.38 1.02
C SER A 194 -18.53 12.29 -0.29
N LEU A 195 -18.85 11.31 -1.15
CA LEU A 195 -18.23 11.19 -2.46
C LEU A 195 -18.45 12.44 -3.32
N GLU A 196 -19.68 12.94 -3.35
CA GLU A 196 -20.09 14.12 -4.11
C GLU A 196 -19.32 15.36 -3.65
N LYS A 197 -19.19 15.54 -2.32
CA LYS A 197 -18.45 16.69 -1.77
C LYS A 197 -16.95 16.61 -2.06
N LEU A 198 -16.36 15.43 -2.03
CA LEU A 198 -14.99 15.22 -2.44
C LEU A 198 -14.81 15.57 -3.93
N THR A 199 -15.67 15.04 -4.78
CA THR A 199 -15.63 15.29 -6.22
C THR A 199 -15.77 16.78 -6.52
N GLU A 200 -16.70 17.48 -5.88
CA GLU A 200 -16.86 18.92 -6.03
C GLU A 200 -15.58 19.69 -5.70
N ILE A 201 -14.98 19.43 -4.54
CA ILE A 201 -13.77 20.14 -4.09
C ILE A 201 -12.59 19.83 -5.00
N TRP A 202 -12.38 18.57 -5.31
CA TRP A 202 -11.29 18.13 -6.17
C TRP A 202 -11.41 18.68 -7.59
N SER A 203 -12.65 18.75 -8.15
CA SER A 203 -12.89 19.33 -9.48
C SER A 203 -12.62 20.82 -9.55
N ARG A 204 -12.85 21.54 -8.45
CA ARG A 204 -12.52 23.00 -8.38
C ARG A 204 -11.02 23.25 -8.32
N ALA A 205 -10.28 22.35 -7.69
CA ALA A 205 -8.83 22.47 -7.51
C ALA A 205 -8.04 22.00 -8.74
N ILE A 206 -8.48 20.91 -9.38
CA ILE A 206 -7.81 20.29 -10.53
C ILE A 206 -8.52 20.72 -11.82
N VAL A 207 -8.30 21.96 -12.24
CA VAL A 207 -8.97 22.57 -13.40
C VAL A 207 -8.20 22.34 -14.72
N GLU A 208 -6.91 22.02 -14.67
CA GLU A 208 -5.99 22.11 -15.82
C GLU A 208 -5.32 20.76 -16.19
N VAL A 209 -6.06 19.68 -16.22
CA VAL A 209 -5.46 18.38 -16.62
C VAL A 209 -6.11 17.84 -17.89
#